data_cc1a76f940c1adc013635655f0e76b22
#
_entry.id   cc1a76f940c1adc013635655f0e76b22
#
_cell.length_a   1.000
_cell.length_b   1.000
_cell.length_c   1.000
_cell.angle_alpha   90.00
_cell.angle_beta   90.00
_cell.angle_gamma   90.00
#
_symmetry.space_group_name_H-M   'P 1'
#
loop_
_entity.id
_entity.type
_entity.pdbx_description
1 polymer ?
#
loop_
_entity_poly.entity_id
_entity_poly.type
_entity_poly.pdbx_seq_one_letter_code
_entity_poly.pdbx_strand_id
1 'polypeptide(L)'
;MYKKLMIIYLGILAAMAPLATDMYLPSLPELQADFGSSTALIQLTLTMTTLGMAAGQIFAGPISDLRGRKVPLLVGMLIFMAASLICALVNNIYIFLGARLIQGLAGACGIVIARAIARDMCQGAELTTFYAILMMVNGLAPILAPVIGGQLLALGSWHLIFATLAGIGLVMAVATLFYTETLAPEKRIKNISSTLDVLPQLMKNRYFMGHCLVQSFVFMSFFSYIGSSAFIFQGIYGVSAQEFSYIFGGIGICLMLSGTIPAKLGGKVPEYKMLFASIAMQILGSILLLGTFAFADNFWLVLLFLAISVMPIPIIGSVSFSLALNGQGRNAGSASALLGFFSMFLGALMMPVAGYIGTDTGIPMAVIMLCGFLLAMLCYWTMIQPAHQR
;
A
#
# COMPACT_ATOMS: atom_id res chain seq x y z
N MET A 1 19.42 -16.62 18.89
CA MET A 1 19.21 -17.11 17.50
C MET A 1 17.73 -17.08 17.10
N TYR A 2 16.82 -17.67 17.88
CA TYR A 2 15.38 -17.74 17.60
C TYR A 2 14.73 -16.34 17.36
N LYS A 3 14.98 -15.33 18.21
CA LYS A 3 14.44 -13.97 18.04
C LYS A 3 14.89 -13.29 16.74
N LYS A 4 16.14 -13.46 16.31
CA LYS A 4 16.63 -12.88 15.04
C LYS A 4 15.96 -13.52 13.83
N LEU A 5 15.78 -14.85 13.84
CA LEU A 5 15.05 -15.57 12.79
C LEU A 5 13.60 -15.12 12.74
N MET A 6 12.97 -14.88 13.90
CA MET A 6 11.59 -14.40 13.98
C MET A 6 11.43 -12.99 13.40
N ILE A 7 12.39 -12.10 13.64
CA ILE A 7 12.38 -10.74 13.03
C ILE A 7 12.43 -10.84 11.50
N ILE A 8 13.32 -11.67 10.95
CA ILE A 8 13.44 -11.87 9.50
C ILE A 8 12.15 -12.48 8.94
N TYR A 9 11.63 -13.51 9.58
CA TYR A 9 10.39 -14.17 9.17
C TYR A 9 9.20 -13.21 9.14
N LEU A 10 8.96 -12.48 10.22
CA LEU A 10 7.87 -11.50 10.30
C LEU A 10 8.09 -10.30 9.37
N GLY A 11 9.35 -9.91 9.15
CA GLY A 11 9.72 -8.88 8.18
C GLY A 11 9.33 -9.28 6.75
N ILE A 12 9.68 -10.49 6.32
CA ILE A 12 9.32 -10.99 4.99
C ILE A 12 7.79 -11.11 4.85
N LEU A 13 7.10 -11.63 5.87
CA LEU A 13 5.63 -11.67 5.88
C LEU A 13 5.02 -10.28 5.72
N ALA A 14 5.56 -9.27 6.39
CA ALA A 14 5.10 -7.89 6.26
C ALA A 14 5.38 -7.31 4.86
N ALA A 15 6.44 -7.76 4.19
CA ALA A 15 6.80 -7.33 2.84
C ALA A 15 5.97 -8.03 1.73
N MET A 16 5.24 -9.11 2.02
CA MET A 16 4.50 -9.89 0.99
C MET A 16 3.56 -9.03 0.14
N ALA A 17 2.87 -8.08 0.77
CA ALA A 17 1.93 -7.21 0.07
C ALA A 17 2.62 -6.21 -0.87
N PRO A 18 3.60 -5.38 -0.43
CA PRO A 18 4.33 -4.52 -1.36
C PRO A 18 5.12 -5.33 -2.41
N LEU A 19 5.64 -6.51 -2.10
CA LEU A 19 6.25 -7.36 -3.12
C LEU A 19 5.22 -7.75 -4.19
N ALA A 20 4.01 -8.14 -3.80
CA ALA A 20 2.97 -8.52 -4.74
C ALA A 20 2.47 -7.36 -5.60
N THR A 21 2.48 -6.11 -5.09
CA THR A 21 1.99 -4.94 -5.83
C THR A 21 3.06 -4.26 -6.66
N ASP A 22 4.29 -4.15 -6.14
CA ASP A 22 5.28 -3.23 -6.71
C ASP A 22 6.34 -3.95 -7.56
N MET A 23 6.55 -5.27 -7.31
CA MET A 23 7.60 -6.01 -8.00
C MET A 23 7.36 -6.17 -9.51
N TYR A 24 6.09 -6.20 -9.96
CA TYR A 24 5.77 -6.35 -11.38
C TYR A 24 5.46 -5.02 -12.09
N LEU A 25 5.50 -3.86 -11.37
CA LEU A 25 5.24 -2.56 -11.98
C LEU A 25 6.09 -2.28 -13.24
N PRO A 26 7.40 -2.61 -13.27
CA PRO A 26 8.22 -2.41 -14.46
C PRO A 26 7.75 -3.22 -15.68
N SER A 27 7.02 -4.33 -15.46
CA SER A 27 6.55 -5.23 -16.51
C SER A 27 5.16 -4.91 -17.06
N LEU A 28 4.48 -3.86 -16.55
CA LEU A 28 3.11 -3.54 -17.00
C LEU A 28 2.96 -3.33 -18.51
N PRO A 29 3.88 -2.61 -19.20
CA PRO A 29 3.80 -2.50 -20.67
C PRO A 29 4.01 -3.81 -21.40
N GLU A 30 4.92 -4.69 -20.95
CA GLU A 30 5.12 -6.03 -21.50
C GLU A 30 3.88 -6.90 -21.27
N LEU A 31 3.32 -6.87 -20.07
CA LEU A 31 2.08 -7.57 -19.73
C LEU A 31 0.91 -7.12 -20.63
N GLN A 32 0.83 -5.83 -20.95
CA GLN A 32 -0.17 -5.27 -21.86
C GLN A 32 -0.03 -5.86 -23.26
N ALA A 33 1.19 -5.92 -23.76
CA ALA A 33 1.47 -6.47 -25.09
C ALA A 33 1.13 -7.97 -25.18
N ASP A 34 1.54 -8.76 -24.17
CA ASP A 34 1.33 -10.21 -24.15
C ASP A 34 -0.15 -10.60 -24.04
N PHE A 35 -0.93 -9.89 -23.20
CA PHE A 35 -2.37 -10.13 -23.12
C PHE A 35 -3.17 -9.47 -24.26
N GLY A 36 -2.56 -8.61 -25.07
CA GLY A 36 -3.27 -7.83 -26.10
C GLY A 36 -4.42 -6.99 -25.52
N SER A 37 -4.24 -6.48 -24.29
CA SER A 37 -5.30 -5.87 -23.50
C SER A 37 -5.16 -4.35 -23.44
N SER A 38 -6.24 -3.66 -23.05
CA SER A 38 -6.19 -2.21 -22.83
C SER A 38 -5.39 -1.86 -21.57
N THR A 39 -4.81 -0.67 -21.52
CA THR A 39 -4.09 -0.14 -20.36
C THR A 39 -4.97 -0.17 -19.09
N ALA A 40 -6.26 0.15 -19.23
CA ALA A 40 -7.22 0.09 -18.12
C ALA A 40 -7.34 -1.32 -17.53
N LEU A 41 -7.39 -2.38 -18.37
CA LEU A 41 -7.46 -3.77 -17.91
C LEU A 41 -6.17 -4.19 -17.21
N ILE A 42 -5.01 -3.72 -17.68
CA ILE A 42 -3.74 -4.00 -17.01
C ILE A 42 -3.66 -3.26 -15.67
N GLN A 43 -4.07 -2.01 -15.59
CA GLN A 43 -4.14 -1.27 -14.33
C GLN A 43 -5.17 -1.91 -13.36
N LEU A 44 -6.23 -2.52 -13.88
CA LEU A 44 -7.19 -3.27 -13.07
C LEU A 44 -6.53 -4.47 -12.35
N THR A 45 -5.42 -5.01 -12.85
CA THR A 45 -4.66 -6.06 -12.15
C THR A 45 -4.07 -5.58 -10.83
N LEU A 46 -3.58 -4.33 -10.78
CA LEU A 46 -3.15 -3.65 -9.55
C LEU A 46 -4.34 -3.42 -8.62
N THR A 47 -5.44 -2.91 -9.18
CA THR A 47 -6.69 -2.68 -8.45
C THR A 47 -7.17 -3.96 -7.76
N MET A 48 -7.24 -5.08 -8.47
CA MET A 48 -7.70 -6.36 -7.91
C MET A 48 -6.82 -6.81 -6.73
N THR A 49 -5.50 -6.70 -6.85
CA THR A 49 -4.61 -7.03 -5.74
C THR A 49 -4.82 -6.12 -4.54
N THR A 50 -4.93 -4.81 -4.77
CA THR A 50 -5.12 -3.83 -3.70
C THR A 50 -6.48 -3.97 -3.02
N LEU A 51 -7.55 -4.26 -3.77
CA LEU A 51 -8.86 -4.58 -3.21
C LEU A 51 -8.83 -5.87 -2.39
N GLY A 52 -8.15 -6.90 -2.90
CA GLY A 52 -7.91 -8.13 -2.13
C GLY A 52 -7.20 -7.86 -0.81
N MET A 53 -6.16 -7.02 -0.84
CA MET A 53 -5.44 -6.61 0.37
C MET A 53 -6.31 -5.81 1.33
N ALA A 54 -7.13 -4.88 0.84
CA ALA A 54 -8.05 -4.11 1.66
C ALA A 54 -9.05 -5.02 2.38
N ALA A 55 -9.68 -5.95 1.65
CA ALA A 55 -10.57 -6.95 2.24
C ALA A 55 -9.84 -7.86 3.23
N GLY A 56 -8.66 -8.35 2.86
CA GLY A 56 -7.86 -9.23 3.71
C GLY A 56 -7.46 -8.58 5.04
N GLN A 57 -7.18 -7.29 5.08
CA GLN A 57 -6.87 -6.57 6.32
C GLN A 57 -8.04 -6.57 7.32
N ILE A 58 -9.28 -6.54 6.85
CA ILE A 58 -10.46 -6.58 7.72
C ILE A 58 -10.64 -7.98 8.32
N PHE A 59 -10.45 -9.04 7.52
CA PHE A 59 -10.80 -10.40 7.93
C PHE A 59 -9.64 -11.17 8.56
N ALA A 60 -8.38 -10.93 8.16
CA ALA A 60 -7.23 -11.71 8.62
C ALA A 60 -7.00 -11.60 10.14
N GLY A 61 -7.18 -10.40 10.70
CA GLY A 61 -7.06 -10.16 12.15
C GLY A 61 -8.02 -11.01 12.96
N PRO A 62 -9.34 -10.76 12.83
CA PRO A 62 -10.37 -11.52 13.55
C PRO A 62 -10.29 -13.03 13.34
N ILE A 63 -10.00 -13.50 12.13
CA ILE A 63 -9.85 -14.95 11.86
C ILE A 63 -8.65 -15.51 12.64
N SER A 64 -7.53 -14.77 12.69
CA SER A 64 -6.35 -15.20 13.44
C SER A 64 -6.53 -15.11 14.96
N ASP A 65 -7.36 -14.19 15.44
CA ASP A 65 -7.74 -14.11 16.86
C ASP A 65 -8.67 -15.26 17.29
N LEU A 66 -9.48 -15.77 16.34
CA LEU A 66 -10.40 -16.88 16.58
C LEU A 66 -9.71 -18.24 16.52
N ARG A 67 -8.89 -18.49 15.48
CA ARG A 67 -8.30 -19.80 15.18
C ARG A 67 -6.87 -19.98 15.64
N GLY A 68 -6.24 -18.93 16.18
CA GLY A 68 -4.79 -18.87 16.40
C GLY A 68 -4.05 -18.31 15.19
N ARG A 69 -2.77 -17.99 15.34
CA ARG A 69 -1.96 -17.31 14.31
C ARG A 69 -1.50 -18.27 13.21
N LYS A 70 -1.06 -19.48 13.60
CA LYS A 70 -0.37 -20.43 12.72
C LYS A 70 -1.25 -20.89 11.55
N VAL A 71 -2.45 -21.36 11.82
CA VAL A 71 -3.32 -21.97 10.79
C VAL A 71 -3.75 -20.97 9.73
N PRO A 72 -4.32 -19.79 10.06
CA PRO A 72 -4.69 -18.81 9.06
C PRO A 72 -3.49 -18.29 8.26
N LEU A 73 -2.33 -18.15 8.89
CA LEU A 73 -1.11 -17.73 8.21
C LEU A 73 -0.63 -18.78 7.21
N LEU A 74 -0.58 -20.05 7.60
CA LEU A 74 -0.20 -21.16 6.71
C LEU A 74 -1.12 -21.23 5.49
N VAL A 75 -2.44 -21.20 5.72
CA VAL A 75 -3.44 -21.21 4.65
C VAL A 75 -3.27 -19.99 3.76
N GLY A 76 -3.07 -18.79 4.33
CA GLY A 76 -2.81 -17.58 3.58
C GLY A 76 -1.57 -17.68 2.69
N MET A 77 -0.46 -18.21 3.18
CA MET A 77 0.77 -18.36 2.38
C MET A 77 0.63 -19.41 1.28
N LEU A 78 -0.09 -20.50 1.53
CA LEU A 78 -0.38 -21.52 0.50
C LEU A 78 -1.30 -20.94 -0.60
N ILE A 79 -2.31 -20.17 -0.24
CA ILE A 79 -3.18 -19.49 -1.21
C ILE A 79 -2.38 -18.43 -1.99
N PHE A 80 -1.52 -17.66 -1.33
CA PHE A 80 -0.63 -16.70 -1.99
C PHE A 80 0.29 -17.37 -3.01
N MET A 81 0.90 -18.48 -2.63
CA MET A 81 1.73 -19.30 -3.52
C MET A 81 0.94 -19.78 -4.74
N ALA A 82 -0.23 -20.39 -4.51
CA ALA A 82 -1.06 -20.93 -5.58
C ALA A 82 -1.56 -19.81 -6.53
N ALA A 83 -2.02 -18.69 -6.00
CA ALA A 83 -2.47 -17.54 -6.79
C ALA A 83 -1.31 -16.93 -7.60
N SER A 84 -0.12 -16.83 -7.02
CA SER A 84 1.09 -16.37 -7.73
C SER A 84 1.48 -17.33 -8.84
N LEU A 85 1.39 -18.64 -8.61
CA LEU A 85 1.67 -19.65 -9.64
C LEU A 85 0.64 -19.57 -10.78
N ILE A 86 -0.64 -19.38 -10.47
CA ILE A 86 -1.67 -19.15 -11.49
C ILE A 86 -1.32 -17.91 -12.32
N CYS A 87 -0.95 -16.78 -11.67
CA CYS A 87 -0.51 -15.58 -12.37
C CYS A 87 0.69 -15.84 -13.29
N ALA A 88 1.64 -16.69 -12.88
CA ALA A 88 2.82 -17.03 -13.67
C ALA A 88 2.52 -17.90 -14.92
N LEU A 89 1.41 -18.63 -14.94
CA LEU A 89 1.13 -19.65 -15.96
C LEU A 89 -0.06 -19.30 -16.86
N VAL A 90 -0.90 -18.35 -16.49
CA VAL A 90 -2.16 -18.07 -17.19
C VAL A 90 -1.96 -17.09 -18.34
N ASN A 91 -2.64 -17.37 -19.47
CA ASN A 91 -2.67 -16.50 -20.67
C ASN A 91 -4.02 -15.79 -20.85
N ASN A 92 -4.88 -15.81 -19.83
CA ASN A 92 -6.18 -15.16 -19.87
C ASN A 92 -6.23 -14.06 -18.82
N ILE A 93 -6.47 -12.81 -19.25
CA ILE A 93 -6.46 -11.63 -18.38
C ILE A 93 -7.52 -11.70 -17.26
N TYR A 94 -8.69 -12.30 -17.50
CA TYR A 94 -9.76 -12.40 -16.51
C TYR A 94 -9.41 -13.40 -15.40
N ILE A 95 -8.76 -14.53 -15.75
CA ILE A 95 -8.24 -15.48 -14.74
C ILE A 95 -7.11 -14.81 -13.96
N PHE A 96 -6.24 -14.08 -14.66
CA PHE A 96 -5.17 -13.30 -14.03
C PHE A 96 -5.75 -12.29 -13.01
N LEU A 97 -6.78 -11.52 -13.38
CA LEU A 97 -7.47 -10.58 -12.48
C LEU A 97 -8.03 -11.28 -11.23
N GLY A 98 -8.69 -12.43 -11.40
CA GLY A 98 -9.18 -13.23 -10.27
C GLY A 98 -8.07 -13.73 -9.36
N ALA A 99 -6.97 -14.22 -9.94
CA ALA A 99 -5.80 -14.67 -9.19
C ALA A 99 -5.13 -13.52 -8.43
N ARG A 100 -5.06 -12.32 -9.01
CA ARG A 100 -4.54 -11.11 -8.38
C ARG A 100 -5.36 -10.69 -7.16
N LEU A 101 -6.69 -10.77 -7.23
CA LEU A 101 -7.58 -10.50 -6.10
C LEU A 101 -7.30 -11.47 -4.94
N ILE A 102 -7.21 -12.77 -5.25
CA ILE A 102 -6.94 -13.83 -4.27
C ILE A 102 -5.53 -13.66 -3.68
N GLN A 103 -4.53 -13.34 -4.51
CA GLN A 103 -3.15 -13.09 -4.09
C GLN A 103 -3.08 -11.92 -3.10
N GLY A 104 -3.79 -10.82 -3.38
CA GLY A 104 -3.87 -9.66 -2.49
C GLY A 104 -4.50 -10.00 -1.14
N LEU A 105 -5.63 -10.70 -1.15
CA LEU A 105 -6.33 -11.16 0.06
C LEU A 105 -5.41 -12.04 0.93
N ALA A 106 -4.71 -12.97 0.31
CA ALA A 106 -3.77 -13.87 0.99
C ALA A 106 -2.52 -13.12 1.51
N GLY A 107 -1.98 -12.18 0.73
CA GLY A 107 -0.84 -11.36 1.13
C GLY A 107 -1.11 -10.48 2.35
N ALA A 108 -2.34 -10.00 2.51
CA ALA A 108 -2.75 -9.24 3.69
C ALA A 108 -2.66 -10.06 5.00
N CYS A 109 -2.85 -11.38 4.94
CA CYS A 109 -2.66 -12.25 6.09
C CYS A 109 -1.23 -12.13 6.64
N GLY A 110 -0.22 -12.04 5.77
CA GLY A 110 1.18 -11.86 6.18
C GLY A 110 1.37 -10.62 7.04
N ILE A 111 0.96 -9.45 6.58
CA ILE A 111 1.12 -8.17 7.30
C ILE A 111 0.35 -8.16 8.62
N VAL A 112 -0.93 -8.55 8.58
CA VAL A 112 -1.81 -8.43 9.75
C VAL A 112 -1.39 -9.39 10.84
N ILE A 113 -1.12 -10.65 10.47
CA ILE A 113 -0.76 -11.70 11.44
C ILE A 113 0.68 -11.48 11.95
N ALA A 114 1.61 -10.98 11.12
CA ALA A 114 2.96 -10.63 11.60
C ALA A 114 2.93 -9.60 12.73
N ARG A 115 2.10 -8.56 12.61
CA ARG A 115 1.90 -7.56 13.68
C ARG A 115 1.28 -8.17 14.93
N ALA A 116 0.31 -9.08 14.76
CA ALA A 116 -0.32 -9.77 15.87
C ALA A 116 0.67 -10.68 16.62
N ILE A 117 1.49 -11.45 15.90
CA ILE A 117 2.55 -12.30 16.47
C ILE A 117 3.57 -11.45 17.25
N ALA A 118 4.01 -10.31 16.69
CA ALA A 118 4.92 -9.41 17.38
C ALA A 118 4.34 -8.95 18.73
N ARG A 119 3.05 -8.59 18.77
CA ARG A 119 2.34 -8.21 20.00
C ARG A 119 2.17 -9.37 20.98
N ASP A 120 2.00 -10.60 20.48
CA ASP A 120 1.85 -11.77 21.34
C ASP A 120 3.18 -12.18 22.01
N MET A 121 4.32 -11.91 21.33
CA MET A 121 5.67 -12.31 21.77
C MET A 121 6.40 -11.26 22.62
N CYS A 122 6.13 -9.98 22.41
CA CYS A 122 6.91 -8.88 22.97
C CYS A 122 6.03 -7.89 23.73
N GLN A 123 6.62 -7.19 24.71
CA GLN A 123 5.96 -6.14 25.49
C GLN A 123 6.89 -4.94 25.70
N GLY A 124 6.32 -3.78 26.01
CA GLY A 124 7.07 -2.57 26.34
C GLY A 124 8.06 -2.15 25.24
N ALA A 125 9.29 -1.82 25.61
CA ALA A 125 10.34 -1.35 24.71
C ALA A 125 10.71 -2.38 23.62
N GLU A 126 10.62 -3.68 23.91
CA GLU A 126 10.90 -4.74 22.93
C GLU A 126 9.87 -4.75 21.83
N LEU A 127 8.58 -4.60 22.13
CA LEU A 127 7.51 -4.49 21.17
C LEU A 127 7.67 -3.26 20.27
N THR A 128 8.05 -2.12 20.88
CA THR A 128 8.32 -0.89 20.13
C THR A 128 9.47 -1.09 19.12
N THR A 129 10.56 -1.74 19.55
CA THR A 129 11.67 -2.06 18.66
C THR A 129 11.26 -2.99 17.53
N PHE A 130 10.43 -3.99 17.82
CA PHE A 130 9.94 -4.93 16.83
C PHE A 130 9.06 -4.25 15.77
N TYR A 131 8.14 -3.40 16.21
CA TYR A 131 7.31 -2.61 15.29
C TYR A 131 8.14 -1.62 14.46
N ALA A 132 9.17 -1.00 15.03
CA ALA A 132 10.06 -0.13 14.29
C ALA A 132 10.76 -0.88 13.13
N ILE A 133 11.20 -2.14 13.38
CA ILE A 133 11.79 -2.99 12.33
C ILE A 133 10.74 -3.34 11.26
N LEU A 134 9.53 -3.74 11.65
CA LEU A 134 8.46 -4.03 10.69
C LEU A 134 8.12 -2.80 9.84
N MET A 135 8.08 -1.60 10.43
CA MET A 135 7.86 -0.36 9.70
C MET A 135 8.99 -0.03 8.76
N MET A 136 10.25 -0.28 9.16
CA MET A 136 11.40 -0.13 8.28
C MET A 136 11.33 -1.06 7.07
N VAL A 137 10.96 -2.33 7.27
CA VAL A 137 10.75 -3.29 6.18
C VAL A 137 9.63 -2.85 5.25
N ASN A 138 8.51 -2.39 5.79
CA ASN A 138 7.39 -1.85 4.99
C ASN A 138 7.79 -0.60 4.20
N GLY A 139 8.71 0.21 4.68
CA GLY A 139 9.25 1.38 3.95
C GLY A 139 10.25 0.99 2.88
N LEU A 140 11.08 -0.04 3.12
CA LEU A 140 12.09 -0.50 2.17
C LEU A 140 11.51 -1.40 1.07
N ALA A 141 10.46 -2.18 1.37
CA ALA A 141 9.91 -3.13 0.42
C ALA A 141 9.41 -2.47 -0.88
N PRO A 142 8.66 -1.34 -0.87
CA PRO A 142 8.26 -0.64 -2.08
C PRO A 142 9.43 -0.06 -2.89
N ILE A 143 10.59 0.17 -2.25
CA ILE A 143 11.80 0.64 -2.93
C ILE A 143 12.50 -0.52 -3.63
N LEU A 144 12.65 -1.64 -2.92
CA LEU A 144 13.39 -2.80 -3.40
C LEU A 144 12.58 -3.65 -4.38
N ALA A 145 11.26 -3.73 -4.20
CA ALA A 145 10.42 -4.60 -5.00
C ALA A 145 10.46 -4.27 -6.51
N PRO A 146 10.29 -3.02 -6.97
CA PRO A 146 10.42 -2.70 -8.40
C PRO A 146 11.83 -2.93 -8.92
N VAL A 147 12.87 -2.66 -8.12
CA VAL A 147 14.27 -2.89 -8.51
C VAL A 147 14.52 -4.38 -8.73
N ILE A 148 14.08 -5.24 -7.82
CA ILE A 148 14.14 -6.70 -7.97
C ILE A 148 13.34 -7.12 -9.20
N GLY A 149 12.13 -6.58 -9.37
CA GLY A 149 11.27 -6.87 -10.51
C GLY A 149 11.90 -6.51 -11.84
N GLY A 150 12.52 -5.33 -11.95
CA GLY A 150 13.25 -4.90 -13.15
C GLY A 150 14.44 -5.80 -13.47
N GLN A 151 15.17 -6.30 -12.47
CA GLN A 151 16.26 -7.27 -12.68
C GLN A 151 15.72 -8.63 -13.11
N LEU A 152 14.63 -9.12 -12.53
CA LEU A 152 14.00 -10.36 -12.96
C LEU A 152 13.47 -10.27 -14.39
N LEU A 153 12.94 -9.12 -14.78
CA LEU A 153 12.50 -8.86 -16.14
C LEU A 153 13.67 -8.88 -17.15
N ALA A 154 14.85 -8.40 -16.74
CA ALA A 154 16.06 -8.48 -17.55
C ALA A 154 16.58 -9.92 -17.72
N LEU A 155 16.30 -10.81 -16.78
CA LEU A 155 16.70 -12.23 -16.83
C LEU A 155 15.70 -13.11 -17.58
N GLY A 156 14.46 -12.65 -17.75
CA GLY A 156 13.40 -13.40 -18.39
C GLY A 156 12.21 -12.52 -18.71
N SER A 157 11.01 -13.05 -18.59
CA SER A 157 9.75 -12.33 -18.79
C SER A 157 9.06 -12.02 -17.46
N TRP A 158 7.95 -11.28 -17.52
CA TRP A 158 7.10 -10.99 -16.34
C TRP A 158 6.64 -12.27 -15.61
N HIS A 159 6.55 -13.42 -16.26
CA HIS A 159 6.23 -14.71 -15.65
C HIS A 159 7.22 -15.08 -14.52
N LEU A 160 8.52 -14.73 -14.69
CA LEU A 160 9.55 -15.00 -13.69
C LEU A 160 9.29 -14.23 -12.38
N ILE A 161 8.69 -13.03 -12.47
CA ILE A 161 8.33 -12.25 -11.30
C ILE A 161 7.29 -12.99 -10.46
N PHE A 162 6.22 -13.50 -11.09
CA PHE A 162 5.18 -14.25 -10.39
C PHE A 162 5.65 -15.63 -9.91
N ALA A 163 6.53 -16.30 -10.66
CA ALA A 163 7.18 -17.53 -10.21
C ALA A 163 8.05 -17.29 -8.97
N THR A 164 8.75 -16.16 -8.91
CA THR A 164 9.53 -15.76 -7.72
C THR A 164 8.62 -15.48 -6.52
N LEU A 165 7.49 -14.78 -6.73
CA LEU A 165 6.49 -14.55 -5.67
C LEU A 165 5.89 -15.86 -5.17
N ALA A 166 5.62 -16.83 -6.06
CA ALA A 166 5.18 -18.16 -5.69
C ALA A 166 6.23 -18.89 -4.85
N GLY A 167 7.51 -18.81 -5.24
CA GLY A 167 8.63 -19.35 -4.48
C GLY A 167 8.75 -18.73 -3.07
N ILE A 168 8.60 -17.41 -2.95
CA ILE A 168 8.59 -16.73 -1.65
C ILE A 168 7.40 -17.23 -0.81
N GLY A 169 6.21 -17.34 -1.40
CA GLY A 169 5.01 -17.87 -0.74
C GLY A 169 5.22 -19.29 -0.21
N LEU A 170 5.86 -20.16 -1.00
CA LEU A 170 6.21 -21.52 -0.60
C LEU A 170 7.20 -21.52 0.59
N VAL A 171 8.27 -20.73 0.50
CA VAL A 171 9.26 -20.61 1.59
C VAL A 171 8.60 -20.12 2.87
N MET A 172 7.69 -19.13 2.78
CA MET A 172 6.95 -18.64 3.94
C MET A 172 5.96 -19.66 4.48
N ALA A 173 5.28 -20.44 3.63
CA ALA A 173 4.42 -21.53 4.07
C ALA A 173 5.23 -22.61 4.82
N VAL A 174 6.37 -23.02 4.28
CA VAL A 174 7.27 -23.98 4.93
C VAL A 174 7.80 -23.43 6.25
N ALA A 175 8.26 -22.17 6.29
CA ALA A 175 8.70 -21.54 7.53
C ALA A 175 7.58 -21.48 8.59
N THR A 176 6.33 -21.28 8.17
CA THR A 176 5.16 -21.29 9.06
C THR A 176 4.90 -22.66 9.69
N LEU A 177 5.27 -23.77 9.03
CA LEU A 177 5.15 -25.10 9.62
C LEU A 177 6.03 -25.26 10.88
N PHE A 178 7.20 -24.63 10.87
CA PHE A 178 8.14 -24.64 12.02
C PHE A 178 7.84 -23.56 13.06
N TYR A 179 6.91 -22.63 12.74
CA TYR A 179 6.47 -21.61 13.69
C TYR A 179 5.63 -22.23 14.81
N THR A 180 5.94 -21.86 16.06
CA THR A 180 5.15 -22.27 17.23
C THR A 180 4.02 -21.26 17.50
N GLU A 181 2.79 -21.75 17.67
CA GLU A 181 1.62 -20.90 17.96
C GLU A 181 1.87 -19.98 19.17
N THR A 182 1.64 -18.70 19.01
CA THR A 182 1.86 -17.69 20.06
C THR A 182 0.58 -17.27 20.78
N LEU A 183 -0.60 -17.49 20.17
CA LEU A 183 -1.88 -17.18 20.79
C LEU A 183 -2.40 -18.37 21.59
N ALA A 184 -2.31 -18.29 22.93
CA ALA A 184 -2.85 -19.31 23.81
C ALA A 184 -4.37 -19.53 23.59
N PRO A 185 -4.86 -20.77 23.65
CA PRO A 185 -6.27 -21.08 23.39
C PRO A 185 -7.26 -20.26 24.23
N GLU A 186 -6.89 -19.93 25.49
CA GLU A 186 -7.71 -19.18 26.43
C GLU A 186 -7.88 -17.69 26.03
N LYS A 187 -6.94 -17.17 25.21
CA LYS A 187 -6.95 -15.78 24.73
C LYS A 187 -7.68 -15.63 23.39
N ARG A 188 -8.14 -16.72 22.79
CA ARG A 188 -8.85 -16.67 21.51
C ARG A 188 -10.24 -16.08 21.70
N ILE A 189 -10.64 -15.23 20.74
CA ILE A 189 -12.01 -14.69 20.75
C ILE A 189 -13.01 -15.80 20.38
N LYS A 190 -14.22 -15.70 20.94
CA LYS A 190 -15.29 -16.68 20.68
C LYS A 190 -16.19 -16.27 19.50
N ASN A 191 -16.23 -14.97 19.15
CA ASN A 191 -17.11 -14.44 18.12
C ASN A 191 -16.44 -13.22 17.43
N ILE A 192 -16.55 -13.15 16.11
CA ILE A 192 -16.00 -12.05 15.29
C ILE A 192 -16.95 -10.84 15.29
N SER A 193 -18.25 -11.03 15.53
CA SER A 193 -19.26 -9.95 15.41
C SER A 193 -18.96 -8.74 16.28
N SER A 194 -18.46 -8.94 17.49
CA SER A 194 -18.14 -7.83 18.42
C SER A 194 -17.09 -6.86 17.88
N THR A 195 -16.22 -7.28 16.98
CA THR A 195 -15.22 -6.42 16.35
C THR A 195 -15.83 -5.57 15.23
N LEU A 196 -16.86 -6.07 14.57
CA LEU A 196 -17.54 -5.39 13.46
C LEU A 196 -18.60 -4.40 13.94
N ASP A 197 -19.20 -4.60 15.13
CA ASP A 197 -20.27 -3.77 15.69
C ASP A 197 -19.83 -2.32 15.97
N VAL A 198 -18.52 -2.09 16.10
CA VAL A 198 -17.94 -0.75 16.33
C VAL A 198 -17.83 0.07 15.03
N LEU A 199 -17.75 -0.57 13.87
CA LEU A 199 -17.52 0.11 12.59
C LEU A 199 -18.59 1.18 12.26
N PRO A 200 -19.92 0.92 12.43
CA PRO A 200 -20.94 1.93 12.17
C PRO A 200 -20.82 3.16 13.08
N GLN A 201 -20.36 2.99 14.31
CA GLN A 201 -20.16 4.10 15.26
C GLN A 201 -18.99 4.99 14.84
N LEU A 202 -17.87 4.38 14.40
CA LEU A 202 -16.71 5.08 13.87
C LEU A 202 -17.07 5.87 12.61
N MET A 203 -17.87 5.29 11.71
CA MET A 203 -18.32 5.95 10.47
C MET A 203 -19.21 7.16 10.71
N LYS A 204 -19.91 7.25 11.86
CA LYS A 204 -20.70 8.42 12.26
C LYS A 204 -19.84 9.54 12.85
N ASN A 205 -18.62 9.24 13.29
CA ASN A 205 -17.73 10.25 13.85
C ASN A 205 -17.13 11.11 12.72
N ARG A 206 -17.59 12.35 12.61
CA ARG A 206 -17.21 13.30 11.55
C ARG A 206 -15.69 13.59 11.53
N TYR A 207 -15.07 13.73 12.69
CA TYR A 207 -13.64 13.99 12.80
C TYR A 207 -12.82 12.78 12.33
N PHE A 208 -13.15 11.59 12.80
CA PHE A 208 -12.53 10.35 12.38
C PHE A 208 -12.66 10.13 10.87
N MET A 209 -13.89 10.28 10.33
CA MET A 209 -14.14 10.13 8.89
C MET A 209 -13.44 11.20 8.06
N GLY A 210 -13.24 12.41 8.60
CA GLY A 210 -12.43 13.44 7.97
C GLY A 210 -11.00 12.98 7.70
N HIS A 211 -10.35 12.35 8.68
CA HIS A 211 -9.02 11.77 8.51
C HIS A 211 -9.01 10.57 7.57
N CYS A 212 -10.03 9.71 7.63
CA CYS A 212 -10.19 8.60 6.68
C CYS A 212 -10.29 9.10 5.24
N LEU A 213 -11.12 10.13 4.98
CA LEU A 213 -11.32 10.68 3.64
C LEU A 213 -10.09 11.43 3.12
N VAL A 214 -9.43 12.23 3.96
CA VAL A 214 -8.15 12.89 3.59
C VAL A 214 -7.15 11.84 3.14
N GLN A 215 -6.93 10.81 3.93
CA GLN A 215 -5.99 9.75 3.58
C GLN A 215 -6.44 8.99 2.32
N SER A 216 -7.72 8.72 2.16
CA SER A 216 -8.27 8.03 0.99
C SER A 216 -8.05 8.82 -0.31
N PHE A 217 -8.29 10.12 -0.30
CA PHE A 217 -8.08 10.97 -1.47
C PHE A 217 -6.58 11.15 -1.78
N VAL A 218 -5.73 11.22 -0.78
CA VAL A 218 -4.27 11.20 -0.97
C VAL A 218 -3.81 9.88 -1.58
N PHE A 219 -4.33 8.74 -1.12
CA PHE A 219 -4.04 7.44 -1.70
C PHE A 219 -4.63 7.26 -3.11
N MET A 220 -5.79 7.84 -3.40
CA MET A 220 -6.34 7.93 -4.75
C MET A 220 -5.32 8.54 -5.73
N SER A 221 -4.73 9.67 -5.35
CA SER A 221 -3.71 10.35 -6.13
C SER A 221 -2.43 9.51 -6.26
N PHE A 222 -2.00 8.91 -5.18
CA PHE A 222 -0.80 8.07 -5.15
C PHE A 222 -0.92 6.81 -6.02
N PHE A 223 -2.04 6.13 -5.95
CA PHE A 223 -2.28 4.94 -6.76
C PHE A 223 -2.50 5.27 -8.23
N SER A 224 -3.05 6.46 -8.56
CA SER A 224 -3.07 6.93 -9.95
C SER A 224 -1.65 7.08 -10.52
N TYR A 225 -0.71 7.64 -9.73
CA TYR A 225 0.70 7.67 -10.08
C TYR A 225 1.27 6.25 -10.25
N ILE A 226 1.07 5.35 -9.27
CA ILE A 226 1.58 3.98 -9.33
C ILE A 226 1.11 3.26 -10.59
N GLY A 227 -0.20 3.31 -10.88
CA GLY A 227 -0.78 2.61 -12.03
C GLY A 227 -0.37 3.17 -13.39
N SER A 228 -0.09 4.48 -13.48
CA SER A 228 0.23 5.15 -14.76
C SER A 228 1.71 5.30 -15.02
N SER A 229 2.55 5.30 -13.97
CA SER A 229 3.96 5.65 -14.06
C SER A 229 4.76 4.78 -15.05
N ALA A 230 4.56 3.46 -15.06
CA ALA A 230 5.27 2.57 -15.97
C ALA A 230 4.96 2.88 -17.43
N PHE A 231 3.70 3.17 -17.76
CA PHE A 231 3.28 3.53 -19.11
C PHE A 231 3.81 4.89 -19.55
N ILE A 232 3.82 5.87 -18.64
CA ILE A 232 4.34 7.22 -18.92
C ILE A 232 5.85 7.17 -19.10
N PHE A 233 6.59 6.62 -18.16
CA PHE A 233 8.05 6.63 -18.22
C PHE A 233 8.60 5.74 -19.32
N GLN A 234 8.07 4.54 -19.51
CA GLN A 234 8.53 3.65 -20.57
C GLN A 234 7.91 4.01 -21.93
N GLY A 235 6.61 4.31 -21.99
CA GLY A 235 5.89 4.56 -23.24
C GLY A 235 6.16 5.94 -23.84
N ILE A 236 6.14 7.02 -23.03
CA ILE A 236 6.32 8.39 -23.51
C ILE A 236 7.82 8.78 -23.55
N TYR A 237 8.53 8.53 -22.43
CA TYR A 237 9.94 8.93 -22.30
C TYR A 237 10.94 7.87 -22.76
N GLY A 238 10.48 6.67 -23.14
CA GLY A 238 11.32 5.62 -23.73
C GLY A 238 12.36 5.04 -22.77
N VAL A 239 12.20 5.21 -21.43
CA VAL A 239 13.10 4.59 -20.46
C VAL A 239 12.89 3.07 -20.42
N SER A 240 13.95 2.31 -20.19
CA SER A 240 13.86 0.87 -20.01
C SER A 240 13.13 0.49 -18.71
N ALA A 241 12.67 -0.74 -18.60
CA ALA A 241 12.05 -1.25 -17.37
C ALA A 241 12.98 -1.18 -16.15
N GLN A 242 14.29 -1.37 -16.36
CA GLN A 242 15.32 -1.22 -15.32
C GLN A 242 15.48 0.22 -14.88
N GLU A 243 15.59 1.16 -15.82
CA GLU A 243 15.69 2.60 -15.52
C GLU A 243 14.42 3.07 -14.80
N PHE A 244 13.23 2.65 -15.24
CA PHE A 244 11.98 2.90 -14.53
C PHE A 244 12.04 2.39 -13.08
N SER A 245 12.57 1.19 -12.86
CA SER A 245 12.72 0.62 -11.52
C SER A 245 13.60 1.48 -10.61
N TYR A 246 14.68 2.03 -11.14
CA TYR A 246 15.56 2.93 -10.37
C TYR A 246 14.91 4.28 -10.08
N ILE A 247 14.17 4.84 -11.06
CA ILE A 247 13.38 6.06 -10.88
C ILE A 247 12.35 5.87 -9.77
N PHE A 248 11.56 4.78 -9.85
CA PHE A 248 10.54 4.47 -8.87
C PHE A 248 11.13 4.23 -7.47
N GLY A 249 12.24 3.49 -7.41
CA GLY A 249 13.01 3.30 -6.17
C GLY A 249 13.55 4.61 -5.58
N GLY A 250 14.05 5.52 -6.43
CA GLY A 250 14.49 6.85 -6.02
C GLY A 250 13.38 7.69 -5.40
N ILE A 251 12.19 7.70 -6.02
CA ILE A 251 11.00 8.33 -5.43
C ILE A 251 10.64 7.67 -4.11
N GLY A 252 10.73 6.34 -4.02
CA GLY A 252 10.52 5.59 -2.78
C GLY A 252 11.47 6.01 -1.65
N ILE A 253 12.75 6.27 -1.95
CA ILE A 253 13.70 6.82 -0.97
C ILE A 253 13.25 8.20 -0.48
N CYS A 254 12.78 9.08 -1.38
CA CYS A 254 12.25 10.39 -1.00
C CYS A 254 11.03 10.24 -0.07
N LEU A 255 10.12 9.30 -0.36
CA LEU A 255 8.97 8.98 0.51
C LEU A 255 9.43 8.49 1.89
N MET A 256 10.40 7.58 1.94
CA MET A 256 10.94 7.06 3.21
C MET A 256 11.56 8.16 4.05
N LEU A 257 12.36 9.04 3.45
CA LEU A 257 13.00 10.16 4.14
C LEU A 257 11.96 11.16 4.66
N SER A 258 10.94 11.49 3.87
CA SER A 258 9.86 12.40 4.28
C SER A 258 9.04 11.85 5.45
N GLY A 259 8.86 10.53 5.50
CA GLY A 259 8.17 9.85 6.61
C GLY A 259 8.85 10.03 7.97
N THR A 260 10.11 10.46 8.02
CA THR A 260 10.81 10.79 9.28
C THR A 260 10.48 12.19 9.81
N ILE A 261 9.91 13.06 8.97
CA ILE A 261 9.65 14.47 9.30
C ILE A 261 8.70 14.65 10.49
N PRO A 262 7.56 13.91 10.58
CA PRO A 262 6.65 14.05 11.72
C PRO A 262 7.33 13.74 13.06
N ALA A 263 8.21 12.75 13.11
CA ALA A 263 8.94 12.42 14.33
C ALA A 263 9.94 13.52 14.72
N LYS A 264 10.59 14.19 13.75
CA LYS A 264 11.54 15.28 14.01
C LYS A 264 10.85 16.59 14.40
N LEU A 265 9.65 16.84 13.90
CA LEU A 265 8.88 18.06 14.16
C LEU A 265 7.84 17.88 15.28
N GLY A 266 7.67 16.65 15.79
CA GLY A 266 6.77 16.34 16.88
C GLY A 266 7.01 17.23 18.11
N GLY A 267 5.94 17.80 18.65
CA GLY A 267 6.02 18.77 19.76
C GLY A 267 6.50 20.20 19.40
N LYS A 268 7.07 20.40 18.20
CA LYS A 268 7.52 21.74 17.72
C LYS A 268 6.49 22.39 16.80
N VAL A 269 5.84 21.60 15.97
CA VAL A 269 4.83 22.05 15.02
C VAL A 269 3.53 21.29 15.29
N PRO A 270 2.39 21.99 15.43
CA PRO A 270 1.11 21.32 15.59
C PRO A 270 0.78 20.39 14.43
N GLU A 271 0.29 19.18 14.72
CA GLU A 271 0.02 18.13 13.73
C GLU A 271 -0.93 18.60 12.62
N TYR A 272 -1.96 19.38 12.96
CA TYR A 272 -2.91 19.92 11.97
C TYR A 272 -2.25 20.90 10.97
N LYS A 273 -1.22 21.66 11.39
CA LYS A 273 -0.43 22.53 10.49
C LYS A 273 0.47 21.72 9.57
N MET A 274 1.06 20.65 10.09
CA MET A 274 1.84 19.71 9.26
C MET A 274 0.95 19.07 8.19
N LEU A 275 -0.27 18.65 8.57
CA LEU A 275 -1.25 18.09 7.65
C LEU A 275 -1.62 19.08 6.54
N PHE A 276 -1.97 20.32 6.92
CA PHE A 276 -2.30 21.37 5.97
C PHE A 276 -1.15 21.67 5.00
N ALA A 277 0.06 21.91 5.53
CA ALA A 277 1.22 22.24 4.71
C ALA A 277 1.58 21.11 3.73
N SER A 278 1.43 19.86 4.17
CA SER A 278 1.66 18.68 3.33
C SER A 278 0.67 18.58 2.18
N ILE A 279 -0.62 18.77 2.43
CA ILE A 279 -1.65 18.77 1.36
C ILE A 279 -1.42 19.96 0.41
N ALA A 280 -1.10 21.15 0.93
CA ALA A 280 -0.82 22.33 0.10
C ALA A 280 0.40 22.11 -0.81
N MET A 281 1.46 21.48 -0.30
CA MET A 281 2.63 21.11 -1.11
C MET A 281 2.29 20.11 -2.22
N GLN A 282 1.42 19.13 -1.93
CA GLN A 282 0.96 18.16 -2.95
C GLN A 282 0.16 18.85 -4.06
N ILE A 283 -0.72 19.77 -3.70
CA ILE A 283 -1.50 20.56 -4.68
C ILE A 283 -0.56 21.38 -5.57
N LEU A 284 0.39 22.09 -4.98
CA LEU A 284 1.37 22.89 -5.73
C LEU A 284 2.19 22.00 -6.69
N GLY A 285 2.72 20.88 -6.19
CA GLY A 285 3.47 19.93 -7.01
C GLY A 285 2.65 19.38 -8.18
N SER A 286 1.36 19.08 -7.94
CA SER A 286 0.47 18.54 -8.99
C SER A 286 0.08 19.60 -10.03
N ILE A 287 -0.09 20.86 -9.63
CA ILE A 287 -0.32 21.97 -10.58
C ILE A 287 0.91 22.14 -11.49
N LEU A 288 2.11 22.14 -10.91
CA LEU A 288 3.35 22.27 -11.66
C LEU A 288 3.59 21.04 -12.57
N LEU A 289 3.28 19.84 -12.09
CA LEU A 289 3.34 18.62 -12.87
C LEU A 289 2.37 18.67 -14.07
N LEU A 290 1.13 19.08 -13.84
CA LEU A 290 0.14 19.24 -14.89
C LEU A 290 0.58 20.30 -15.92
N GLY A 291 1.12 21.42 -15.46
CA GLY A 291 1.69 22.45 -16.34
C GLY A 291 2.86 21.93 -17.17
N THR A 292 3.71 21.07 -16.60
CA THR A 292 4.82 20.46 -17.33
C THR A 292 4.32 19.55 -18.45
N PHE A 293 3.34 18.68 -18.20
CA PHE A 293 2.76 17.84 -19.24
C PHE A 293 2.02 18.63 -20.31
N ALA A 294 1.44 19.78 -19.97
CA ALA A 294 0.68 20.59 -20.91
C ALA A 294 1.56 21.48 -21.80
N PHE A 295 2.70 21.97 -21.30
CA PHE A 295 3.43 23.06 -21.97
C PHE A 295 4.93 22.81 -22.19
N ALA A 296 5.57 21.99 -21.38
CA ALA A 296 7.04 21.87 -21.38
C ALA A 296 7.56 20.49 -21.82
N ASP A 297 6.79 19.43 -21.58
CA ASP A 297 7.14 18.02 -21.83
C ASP A 297 8.61 17.68 -21.53
N ASN A 298 9.09 18.09 -20.35
CA ASN A 298 10.46 17.92 -19.93
C ASN A 298 10.55 16.83 -18.85
N PHE A 299 11.27 15.75 -19.14
CA PHE A 299 11.47 14.59 -18.27
C PHE A 299 11.92 14.95 -16.84
N TRP A 300 12.92 15.84 -16.71
CA TRP A 300 13.47 16.21 -15.41
C TRP A 300 12.51 17.04 -14.56
N LEU A 301 11.74 17.91 -15.20
CA LEU A 301 10.67 18.68 -14.53
C LEU A 301 9.54 17.77 -14.09
N VAL A 302 9.18 16.77 -14.90
CA VAL A 302 8.18 15.76 -14.51
C VAL A 302 8.64 15.00 -13.28
N LEU A 303 9.88 14.51 -13.25
CA LEU A 303 10.44 13.83 -12.07
C LEU A 303 10.45 14.74 -10.83
N LEU A 304 10.88 15.99 -10.97
CA LEU A 304 10.95 16.94 -9.86
C LEU A 304 9.56 17.22 -9.28
N PHE A 305 8.59 17.58 -10.13
CA PHE A 305 7.26 17.96 -9.65
C PHE A 305 6.42 16.76 -9.21
N LEU A 306 6.65 15.59 -9.81
CA LEU A 306 6.11 14.34 -9.31
C LEU A 306 6.65 14.02 -7.90
N ALA A 307 7.94 14.12 -7.69
CA ALA A 307 8.55 13.91 -6.37
C ALA A 307 7.96 14.91 -5.33
N ILE A 308 7.82 16.19 -5.67
CA ILE A 308 7.20 17.19 -4.80
C ILE A 308 5.74 16.83 -4.47
N SER A 309 4.98 16.31 -5.45
CA SER A 309 3.58 15.90 -5.26
C SER A 309 3.43 14.71 -4.33
N VAL A 310 4.32 13.70 -4.43
CA VAL A 310 4.15 12.43 -3.69
C VAL A 310 4.91 12.41 -2.36
N MET A 311 5.99 13.18 -2.23
CA MET A 311 6.83 13.21 -1.04
C MET A 311 6.07 13.46 0.29
N PRO A 312 5.02 14.30 0.37
CA PRO A 312 4.29 14.52 1.61
C PRO A 312 3.35 13.38 2.03
N ILE A 313 3.14 12.35 1.20
CA ILE A 313 2.18 11.25 1.49
C ILE A 313 2.44 10.56 2.84
N PRO A 314 3.68 10.15 3.18
CA PRO A 314 3.94 9.51 4.47
C PRO A 314 3.73 10.45 5.66
N ILE A 315 3.93 11.75 5.49
CA ILE A 315 3.66 12.76 6.53
C ILE A 315 2.16 12.78 6.82
N ILE A 316 1.33 12.89 5.75
CA ILE A 316 -0.14 12.90 5.87
C ILE A 316 -0.61 11.59 6.48
N GLY A 317 -0.07 10.45 6.02
CA GLY A 317 -0.43 9.13 6.54
C GLY A 317 -0.20 9.00 8.03
N SER A 318 0.99 9.35 8.51
CA SER A 318 1.35 9.25 9.94
C SER A 318 0.59 10.24 10.81
N VAL A 319 0.45 11.50 10.37
CA VAL A 319 -0.28 12.53 11.12
C VAL A 319 -1.77 12.23 11.17
N SER A 320 -2.41 11.88 10.04
CA SER A 320 -3.83 11.52 10.01
C SER A 320 -4.10 10.26 10.83
N PHE A 321 -3.20 9.28 10.81
CA PHE A 321 -3.31 8.06 11.60
C PHE A 321 -3.25 8.37 13.10
N SER A 322 -2.29 9.20 13.53
CA SER A 322 -2.14 9.66 14.92
C SER A 322 -3.40 10.37 15.41
N LEU A 323 -3.86 11.37 14.66
CA LEU A 323 -5.04 12.17 15.02
C LEU A 323 -6.34 11.36 14.98
N ALA A 324 -6.52 10.48 14.01
CA ALA A 324 -7.71 9.64 13.89
C ALA A 324 -7.84 8.63 15.03
N LEU A 325 -6.71 8.07 15.50
CA LEU A 325 -6.70 7.09 16.60
C LEU A 325 -6.70 7.73 17.98
N ASN A 326 -6.41 9.03 18.07
CA ASN A 326 -6.44 9.74 19.34
C ASN A 326 -7.84 9.67 19.95
N GLY A 327 -7.94 9.17 21.17
CA GLY A 327 -9.21 9.00 21.90
C GLY A 327 -10.01 7.73 21.56
N GLN A 328 -9.58 6.87 20.61
CA GLN A 328 -10.31 5.63 20.25
C GLN A 328 -10.15 4.49 21.27
N GLY A 329 -9.15 4.53 22.14
CA GLY A 329 -8.96 3.57 23.23
C GLY A 329 -9.06 2.12 22.79
N ARG A 330 -10.06 1.38 23.30
CA ARG A 330 -10.29 -0.05 22.97
C ARG A 330 -10.64 -0.31 21.49
N ASN A 331 -11.11 0.70 20.79
CA ASN A 331 -11.55 0.59 19.39
C ASN A 331 -10.43 0.91 18.39
N ALA A 332 -9.21 1.21 18.86
CA ALA A 332 -8.08 1.62 18.00
C ALA A 332 -7.75 0.60 16.89
N GLY A 333 -7.92 -0.70 17.17
CA GLY A 333 -7.73 -1.75 16.17
C GLY A 333 -8.73 -1.67 15.02
N SER A 334 -10.03 -1.57 15.32
CA SER A 334 -11.10 -1.41 14.32
C SER A 334 -10.98 -0.09 13.56
N ALA A 335 -10.62 1.00 14.27
CA ALA A 335 -10.39 2.30 13.66
C ALA A 335 -9.21 2.27 12.66
N SER A 336 -8.10 1.62 13.01
CA SER A 336 -6.94 1.43 12.15
C SER A 336 -7.29 0.60 10.90
N ALA A 337 -8.06 -0.48 11.07
CA ALA A 337 -8.50 -1.32 9.96
C ALA A 337 -9.41 -0.56 8.99
N LEU A 338 -10.34 0.24 9.52
CA LEU A 338 -11.25 1.05 8.71
C LEU A 338 -10.52 2.14 7.92
N LEU A 339 -9.55 2.81 8.55
CA LEU A 339 -8.71 3.83 7.92
C LEU A 339 -7.87 3.22 6.78
N GLY A 340 -7.24 2.07 7.03
CA GLY A 340 -6.50 1.34 6.02
C GLY A 340 -7.37 0.85 4.85
N PHE A 341 -8.56 0.32 5.17
CA PHE A 341 -9.54 -0.13 4.17
C PHE A 341 -9.95 1.00 3.23
N PHE A 342 -10.44 2.13 3.77
CA PHE A 342 -10.89 3.26 2.95
C PHE A 342 -9.78 3.81 2.06
N SER A 343 -8.55 3.93 2.59
CA SER A 343 -7.40 4.41 1.83
C SER A 343 -7.09 3.51 0.65
N MET A 344 -7.01 2.20 0.85
CA MET A 344 -6.72 1.24 -0.21
C MET A 344 -7.89 1.08 -1.19
N PHE A 345 -9.13 1.08 -0.68
CA PHE A 345 -10.32 0.90 -1.51
C PHE A 345 -10.48 2.03 -2.53
N LEU A 346 -10.47 3.29 -2.06
CA LEU A 346 -10.64 4.43 -2.95
C LEU A 346 -9.44 4.60 -3.89
N GLY A 347 -8.23 4.36 -3.38
CA GLY A 347 -7.01 4.38 -4.19
C GLY A 347 -7.05 3.35 -5.31
N ALA A 348 -7.43 2.11 -5.00
CA ALA A 348 -7.51 1.03 -5.97
C ALA A 348 -8.48 1.32 -7.11
N LEU A 349 -9.65 1.91 -6.81
CA LEU A 349 -10.67 2.21 -7.82
C LEU A 349 -10.23 3.22 -8.87
N MET A 350 -9.29 4.12 -8.53
CA MET A 350 -8.87 5.18 -9.44
C MET A 350 -7.72 4.78 -10.38
N MET A 351 -7.03 3.68 -10.11
CA MET A 351 -5.96 3.21 -11.01
C MET A 351 -6.44 2.98 -12.45
N PRO A 352 -7.49 2.17 -12.71
CA PRO A 352 -7.93 1.90 -14.07
C PRO A 352 -8.61 3.11 -14.74
N VAL A 353 -9.05 4.10 -13.96
CA VAL A 353 -9.65 5.34 -14.50
C VAL A 353 -8.63 6.13 -15.30
N ALA A 354 -7.40 6.26 -14.81
CA ALA A 354 -6.32 6.92 -15.55
C ALA A 354 -6.04 6.21 -16.88
N GLY A 355 -5.98 4.88 -16.89
CA GLY A 355 -5.79 4.09 -18.10
C GLY A 355 -6.95 4.13 -19.08
N TYR A 356 -8.19 4.28 -18.58
CA TYR A 356 -9.37 4.43 -19.43
C TYR A 356 -9.40 5.80 -20.16
N ILE A 357 -8.97 6.86 -19.49
CA ILE A 357 -8.87 8.20 -20.09
C ILE A 357 -7.75 8.23 -21.14
N GLY A 358 -6.68 7.46 -20.94
CA GLY A 358 -5.55 7.34 -21.84
C GLY A 358 -4.21 7.57 -21.13
N THR A 359 -3.16 6.96 -21.65
CA THR A 359 -1.78 7.06 -21.17
C THR A 359 -0.83 7.61 -22.22
N ASP A 360 -1.35 8.14 -23.33
CA ASP A 360 -0.56 8.79 -24.38
C ASP A 360 0.06 10.11 -23.91
N THR A 361 -0.46 10.65 -22.82
CA THR A 361 0.07 11.82 -22.10
C THR A 361 0.02 11.59 -20.61
N GLY A 362 0.84 12.30 -19.83
CA GLY A 362 0.77 12.28 -18.37
C GLY A 362 -0.37 13.14 -17.77
N ILE A 363 -1.14 13.84 -18.61
CA ILE A 363 -2.20 14.76 -18.16
C ILE A 363 -3.29 14.05 -17.35
N PRO A 364 -3.87 12.91 -17.77
CA PRO A 364 -4.89 12.23 -16.98
C PRO A 364 -4.44 11.87 -15.57
N MET A 365 -3.22 11.34 -15.43
CA MET A 365 -2.63 11.06 -14.13
C MET A 365 -2.53 12.32 -13.26
N ALA A 366 -1.96 13.40 -13.81
CA ALA A 366 -1.77 14.65 -13.07
C ALA A 366 -3.10 15.31 -12.65
N VAL A 367 -4.14 15.23 -13.50
CA VAL A 367 -5.49 15.72 -13.18
C VAL A 367 -6.11 14.91 -12.04
N ILE A 368 -6.04 13.58 -12.08
CA ILE A 368 -6.58 12.73 -11.00
C ILE A 368 -5.83 13.02 -9.69
N MET A 369 -4.50 13.17 -9.75
CA MET A 369 -3.70 13.53 -8.58
C MET A 369 -4.14 14.87 -8.00
N LEU A 370 -4.27 15.90 -8.82
CA LEU A 370 -4.70 17.23 -8.39
C LEU A 370 -6.11 17.20 -7.79
N CYS A 371 -7.06 16.54 -8.44
CA CYS A 371 -8.42 16.38 -7.93
C CYS A 371 -8.44 15.71 -6.56
N GLY A 372 -7.67 14.63 -6.38
CA GLY A 372 -7.58 13.94 -5.10
C GLY A 372 -7.04 14.84 -3.99
N PHE A 373 -5.96 15.58 -4.25
CA PHE A 373 -5.40 16.48 -3.24
C PHE A 373 -6.32 17.69 -2.93
N LEU A 374 -7.06 18.19 -3.91
CA LEU A 374 -8.08 19.23 -3.68
C LEU A 374 -9.24 18.69 -2.82
N LEU A 375 -9.71 17.48 -3.08
CA LEU A 375 -10.73 16.82 -2.26
C LEU A 375 -10.21 16.54 -0.83
N ALA A 376 -8.95 16.16 -0.68
CA ALA A 376 -8.33 16.01 0.64
C ALA A 376 -8.29 17.36 1.38
N MET A 377 -7.95 18.47 0.72
CA MET A 377 -7.98 19.81 1.30
C MET A 377 -9.40 20.23 1.69
N LEU A 378 -10.39 19.92 0.86
CA LEU A 378 -11.80 20.18 1.18
C LEU A 378 -12.24 19.41 2.44
N CYS A 379 -11.90 18.13 2.55
CA CYS A 379 -12.19 17.34 3.77
C CYS A 379 -11.46 17.90 5.00
N TYR A 380 -10.23 18.36 4.84
CA TYR A 380 -9.50 19.02 5.93
C TYR A 380 -10.27 20.24 6.45
N TRP A 381 -10.70 21.15 5.57
CA TRP A 381 -11.39 22.37 5.99
C TRP A 381 -12.81 22.13 6.51
N THR A 382 -13.53 21.17 5.96
CA THR A 382 -14.93 20.93 6.33
C THR A 382 -15.11 20.03 7.54
N MET A 383 -14.19 19.05 7.75
CA MET A 383 -14.39 18.00 8.76
C MET A 383 -13.35 18.03 9.89
N ILE A 384 -12.09 18.43 9.60
CA ILE A 384 -11.01 18.38 10.59
C ILE A 384 -10.84 19.72 11.29
N GLN A 385 -10.65 20.80 10.54
CA GLN A 385 -10.39 22.13 11.09
C GLN A 385 -11.48 22.64 12.05
N PRO A 386 -12.80 22.49 11.78
CA PRO A 386 -13.83 22.95 12.71
C PRO A 386 -13.85 22.23 14.04
N ALA A 387 -13.36 20.97 14.08
CA ALA A 387 -13.26 20.20 15.32
C ALA A 387 -12.07 20.63 16.19
N HIS A 388 -11.07 21.27 15.60
CA HIS A 388 -9.87 21.76 16.30
C HIS A 388 -10.07 23.16 16.89
N GLN A 389 -11.06 23.90 16.41
CA GLN A 389 -11.42 25.25 16.89
C GLN A 389 -12.45 25.24 18.06
N ARG A 390 -12.99 24.07 18.35
CA ARG A 390 -13.87 23.81 19.51
C ARG A 390 -13.10 23.12 20.63
#